data_70c80c5a4fc8d9991e5ffbc864af640d
#
_entry.id   70c80c5a4fc8d9991e5ffbc864af640d
#
_cell.length_a   1.000
_cell.length_b   1.000
_cell.length_c   1.000
_cell.angle_alpha   90.00
_cell.angle_beta   90.00
_cell.angle_gamma   90.00
#
_symmetry.space_group_name_H-M   'P 1'
#
loop_
_entity.id
_entity.type
_entity.pdbx_description
1 polymer ?
#
loop_
_entity_poly.entity_id
_entity_poly.type
_entity_poly.pdbx_seq_one_letter_code
_entity_poly.pdbx_strand_id
1 'polypeptide(L)'
;MRERSRNMPPKTMFEKISDAHVVHEEPGQPTILYVDLHLVHEVTSAQAFEGLRLAGRRVRRTGLTVATADHNTPTWDLSLPVTDEISKKQLDALSRNCEEFGVTLYDR
;
A
#
# COMPACT_ATOMS: atom_id res chain seq x y z
N MET A 1 9.66 -26.24 -26.25
CA MET A 1 10.41 -25.45 -25.27
C MET A 1 9.58 -25.23 -23.99
N ARG A 2 9.11 -26.30 -23.35
CA ARG A 2 8.32 -26.27 -22.12
C ARG A 2 8.62 -27.50 -21.25
N GLU A 3 9.88 -27.65 -20.84
CA GLU A 3 10.31 -28.86 -20.08
C GLU A 3 11.06 -28.55 -18.79
N ARG A 4 10.88 -27.36 -18.20
CA ARG A 4 11.56 -26.99 -16.93
C ARG A 4 10.65 -26.90 -15.69
N SER A 5 9.39 -27.38 -15.75
CA SER A 5 8.50 -27.23 -14.60
C SER A 5 8.17 -28.51 -13.82
N ARG A 6 8.84 -29.64 -14.10
CA ARG A 6 8.42 -30.94 -13.55
C ARG A 6 9.17 -31.46 -12.32
N ASN A 7 10.15 -30.73 -11.77
CA ASN A 7 10.93 -31.27 -10.65
C ASN A 7 11.22 -30.27 -9.50
N MET A 8 10.44 -29.22 -9.36
CA MET A 8 10.52 -28.42 -8.14
C MET A 8 9.59 -29.01 -7.07
N PRO A 9 10.06 -29.12 -5.80
CA PRO A 9 9.22 -29.61 -4.72
C PRO A 9 7.96 -28.74 -4.57
N PRO A 10 6.85 -29.30 -4.12
CA PRO A 10 5.63 -28.53 -3.86
C PRO A 10 5.92 -27.39 -2.86
N LYS A 11 5.39 -26.22 -3.14
CA LYS A 11 5.50 -25.03 -2.28
C LYS A 11 4.12 -24.51 -1.91
N THR A 12 3.99 -24.00 -0.70
CA THR A 12 2.82 -23.25 -0.24
C THR A 12 2.69 -21.93 -1.02
N MET A 13 1.52 -21.32 -0.98
CA MET A 13 1.32 -19.98 -1.57
C MET A 13 2.27 -18.97 -0.92
N PHE A 14 2.45 -19.02 0.39
CA PHE A 14 3.41 -18.17 1.11
C PHE A 14 4.83 -18.31 0.56
N GLU A 15 5.33 -19.53 0.45
CA GLU A 15 6.68 -19.78 -0.08
C GLU A 15 6.84 -19.27 -1.52
N LYS A 16 5.84 -19.47 -2.36
CA LYS A 16 5.88 -18.99 -3.76
C LYS A 16 5.97 -17.47 -3.83
N ILE A 17 5.18 -16.77 -3.03
CA ILE A 17 5.16 -15.30 -2.99
C ILE A 17 6.45 -14.78 -2.36
N SER A 18 6.84 -15.31 -1.21
CA SER A 18 8.05 -14.92 -0.50
C SER A 18 9.30 -15.08 -1.38
N ASP A 19 9.51 -16.25 -1.96
CA ASP A 19 10.68 -16.52 -2.81
C ASP A 19 10.76 -15.59 -4.03
N ALA A 20 9.61 -15.20 -4.58
CA ALA A 20 9.56 -14.27 -5.72
C ALA A 20 9.92 -12.82 -5.33
N HIS A 21 9.87 -12.48 -4.03
CA HIS A 21 10.07 -11.12 -3.54
C HIS A 21 11.35 -10.93 -2.70
N VAL A 22 12.06 -12.02 -2.36
CA VAL A 22 13.31 -11.92 -1.60
C VAL A 22 14.36 -11.18 -2.42
N VAL A 23 14.89 -10.11 -1.85
CA VAL A 23 16.00 -9.32 -2.40
C VAL A 23 17.32 -9.76 -1.78
N HIS A 24 17.30 -10.00 -0.48
CA HIS A 24 18.50 -10.40 0.28
C HIS A 24 18.10 -11.17 1.53
N GLU A 25 18.87 -12.20 1.84
CA GLU A 25 18.68 -13.04 3.02
C GLU A 25 20.04 -13.44 3.60
N GLU A 26 20.18 -13.25 4.90
CA GLU A 26 21.36 -13.67 5.67
C GLU A 26 20.92 -14.41 6.94
N PRO A 27 21.66 -15.46 7.37
CA PRO A 27 21.38 -16.16 8.62
C PRO A 27 21.38 -15.21 9.82
N GLY A 28 20.32 -15.25 10.63
CA GLY A 28 20.20 -14.44 11.83
C GLY A 28 19.79 -12.97 11.59
N GLN A 29 19.54 -12.57 10.34
CA GLN A 29 19.06 -11.24 9.98
C GLN A 29 17.65 -11.32 9.38
N PRO A 30 16.85 -10.23 9.47
CA PRO A 30 15.57 -10.15 8.78
C PRO A 30 15.76 -10.24 7.26
N THR A 31 14.92 -11.02 6.60
CA THR A 31 14.86 -11.08 5.14
C THR A 31 14.40 -9.75 4.55
N ILE A 32 15.07 -9.26 3.54
CA ILE A 32 14.68 -8.07 2.80
C ILE A 32 13.80 -8.48 1.63
N LEU A 33 12.59 -7.97 1.61
CA LEU A 33 11.59 -8.22 0.56
C LEU A 33 11.38 -6.97 -0.30
N TYR A 34 11.20 -7.18 -1.61
CA TYR A 34 10.73 -6.14 -2.50
C TYR A 34 9.22 -5.98 -2.40
N VAL A 35 8.74 -4.76 -2.18
CA VAL A 35 7.31 -4.43 -2.18
C VAL A 35 6.91 -3.96 -3.57
N ASP A 36 6.13 -4.76 -4.28
CA ASP A 36 5.71 -4.51 -5.66
C ASP A 36 4.30 -3.92 -5.78
N LEU A 37 3.55 -3.87 -4.68
CA LEU A 37 2.26 -3.18 -4.58
C LEU A 37 2.06 -2.67 -3.16
N HIS A 38 1.80 -1.38 -3.02
CA HIS A 38 1.53 -0.73 -1.74
C HIS A 38 0.09 -0.21 -1.72
N LEU A 39 -0.71 -0.74 -0.80
CA LEU A 39 -2.06 -0.28 -0.54
C LEU A 39 -2.05 0.71 0.63
N VAL A 40 -2.62 1.88 0.42
CA VAL A 40 -2.61 3.01 1.36
C VAL A 40 -4.04 3.36 1.75
N HIS A 41 -4.27 3.64 3.02
CA HIS A 41 -5.56 4.11 3.53
C HIS A 41 -5.41 5.38 4.38
N GLU A 42 -6.52 5.96 4.80
CA GLU A 42 -6.57 7.29 5.41
C GLU A 42 -6.02 7.38 6.84
N VAL A 43 -6.06 6.29 7.63
CA VAL A 43 -5.78 6.38 9.08
C VAL A 43 -4.32 6.65 9.38
N THR A 44 -3.40 5.94 8.74
CA THR A 44 -1.95 6.03 9.04
C THR A 44 -1.14 6.74 7.97
N SER A 45 -1.69 6.95 6.79
CA SER A 45 -0.94 7.52 5.66
C SER A 45 -0.61 9.00 5.82
N ALA A 46 -1.39 9.76 6.56
CA ALA A 46 -1.16 11.19 6.75
C ALA A 46 0.24 11.48 7.33
N GLN A 47 0.69 10.69 8.31
CA GLN A 47 2.01 10.82 8.90
C GLN A 47 3.12 10.41 7.92
N ALA A 48 2.90 9.38 7.11
CA ALA A 48 3.86 8.94 6.10
C ALA A 48 4.06 10.00 5.02
N PHE A 49 2.98 10.59 4.50
CA PHE A 49 3.05 11.68 3.53
C PHE A 49 3.70 12.94 4.11
N GLU A 50 3.41 13.27 5.37
CA GLU A 50 4.06 14.39 6.04
C GLU A 50 5.57 14.15 6.19
N GLY A 51 5.99 12.94 6.55
CA GLY A 51 7.40 12.56 6.60
C GLY A 51 8.10 12.72 5.25
N LEU A 52 7.45 12.33 4.15
CA LEU A 52 7.98 12.56 2.80
C LEU A 52 8.11 14.05 2.48
N ARG A 53 7.09 14.84 2.81
CA ARG A 53 7.07 16.29 2.56
C ARG A 53 8.19 16.99 3.32
N LEU A 54 8.35 16.71 4.62
CA LEU A 54 9.40 17.28 5.45
C LEU A 54 10.81 16.90 4.99
N ALA A 55 10.99 15.69 4.49
CA ALA A 55 12.25 15.22 3.94
C ALA A 55 12.52 15.65 2.49
N GLY A 56 11.60 16.39 1.86
CA GLY A 56 11.69 16.78 0.45
C GLY A 56 11.68 15.60 -0.51
N ARG A 57 11.05 14.48 -0.12
CA ARG A 57 11.00 13.24 -0.91
C ARG A 57 9.64 13.07 -1.57
N ARG A 58 9.63 12.35 -2.67
CA ARG A 58 8.41 11.94 -3.37
C ARG A 58 8.12 10.45 -3.14
N VAL A 59 6.91 10.02 -3.47
CA VAL A 59 6.59 8.58 -3.55
C VAL A 59 7.42 7.98 -4.68
N ARG A 60 8.20 6.95 -4.36
CA ARG A 60 9.16 6.37 -5.31
C ARG A 60 8.49 5.68 -6.50
N ARG A 61 7.43 4.93 -6.26
CA ARG A 61 6.76 4.09 -7.26
C ARG A 61 5.25 4.36 -7.25
N THR A 62 4.84 5.50 -7.78
CA THR A 62 3.43 5.89 -7.84
C THR A 62 2.58 4.92 -8.64
N GLY A 63 3.13 4.29 -9.67
CA GLY A 63 2.45 3.26 -10.46
C GLY A 63 2.23 1.93 -9.74
N LEU A 64 2.88 1.72 -8.59
CA LEU A 64 2.75 0.54 -7.73
C LEU A 64 2.20 0.89 -6.34
N THR A 65 1.62 2.08 -6.20
CA THR A 65 1.01 2.56 -4.95
C THR A 65 -0.43 2.97 -5.25
N VAL A 66 -1.37 2.42 -4.52
CA VAL A 66 -2.80 2.67 -4.69
C VAL A 66 -3.39 3.03 -3.35
N ALA A 67 -4.28 3.99 -3.31
CA ALA A 67 -4.96 4.41 -2.10
C ALA A 67 -6.45 4.14 -2.18
N THR A 68 -7.04 3.81 -1.04
CA THR A 68 -8.48 3.69 -0.88
C THR A 68 -8.89 4.11 0.53
N ALA A 69 -10.07 4.69 0.65
CA ALA A 69 -10.68 5.00 1.93
C ALA A 69 -11.42 3.75 2.41
N ASP A 70 -11.09 3.25 3.62
CA ASP A 70 -11.71 2.02 4.12
C ASP A 70 -12.08 2.04 5.61
N HIS A 71 -11.36 2.78 6.46
CA HIS A 71 -11.59 2.78 7.92
C HIS A 71 -12.66 3.78 8.36
N ASN A 72 -12.69 4.97 7.79
CA ASN A 72 -13.56 6.08 8.20
C ASN A 72 -14.78 6.23 7.30
N THR A 73 -15.11 5.22 6.53
CA THR A 73 -16.28 5.22 5.64
C THR A 73 -17.41 4.38 6.23
N PRO A 74 -18.67 4.85 6.16
CA PRO A 74 -19.80 4.03 6.54
C PRO A 74 -19.96 2.84 5.59
N THR A 75 -20.51 1.74 6.12
CA THR A 75 -20.70 0.50 5.35
C THR A 75 -22.13 0.35 4.79
N TRP A 76 -23.01 1.31 5.04
CA TRP A 76 -24.44 1.22 4.71
C TRP A 76 -24.91 2.20 3.65
N ASP A 77 -24.43 3.42 3.61
CA ASP A 77 -24.77 4.40 2.55
C ASP A 77 -23.57 5.32 2.29
N LEU A 78 -22.84 5.03 1.22
CA LEU A 78 -21.65 5.78 0.83
C LEU A 78 -21.98 7.14 0.19
N SER A 79 -23.25 7.41 -0.16
CA SER A 79 -23.66 8.70 -0.72
C SER A 79 -23.79 9.80 0.33
N LEU A 80 -23.94 9.42 1.61
CA LEU A 80 -24.06 10.36 2.69
C LEU A 80 -22.70 10.94 3.10
N PRO A 81 -22.67 12.22 3.50
CA PRO A 81 -21.44 12.85 3.98
C PRO A 81 -20.98 12.23 5.30
N VAL A 82 -19.67 12.19 5.50
CA VAL A 82 -19.06 11.79 6.78
C VAL A 82 -19.21 12.95 7.76
N THR A 83 -19.93 12.73 8.85
CA THR A 83 -20.24 13.75 9.87
C THR A 83 -19.25 13.83 10.99
N ASP A 84 -18.54 12.73 11.29
CA ASP A 84 -17.45 12.74 12.28
C ASP A 84 -16.27 13.58 11.78
N GLU A 85 -15.89 14.61 12.56
CA GLU A 85 -14.88 15.57 12.13
C GLU A 85 -13.49 14.96 11.99
N ILE A 86 -13.13 14.00 12.84
CA ILE A 86 -11.80 13.35 12.79
C ILE A 86 -11.73 12.48 11.55
N SER A 87 -12.74 11.66 11.33
CA SER A 87 -12.87 10.81 10.14
C SER A 87 -12.82 11.63 8.86
N LYS A 88 -13.56 12.74 8.82
CA LYS A 88 -13.58 13.65 7.68
C LYS A 88 -12.20 14.24 7.41
N LYS A 89 -11.49 14.71 8.44
CA LYS A 89 -10.14 15.27 8.29
C LYS A 89 -9.15 14.24 7.74
N GLN A 90 -9.24 12.98 8.17
CA GLN A 90 -8.38 11.90 7.65
C GLN A 90 -8.68 11.59 6.18
N LEU A 91 -9.95 11.52 5.80
CA LEU A 91 -10.36 11.31 4.40
C LEU A 91 -9.93 12.48 3.49
N ASP A 92 -10.14 13.71 3.94
CA ASP A 92 -9.71 14.91 3.21
C ASP A 92 -8.17 14.97 3.07
N ALA A 93 -7.45 14.56 4.12
CA ALA A 93 -5.99 14.48 4.07
C ALA A 93 -5.50 13.42 3.07
N LEU A 94 -6.14 12.24 3.04
CA LEU A 94 -5.82 11.20 2.05
C LEU A 94 -5.98 11.73 0.63
N SER A 95 -7.12 12.36 0.34
CA SER A 95 -7.41 12.92 -0.99
C SER A 95 -6.36 13.95 -1.41
N ARG A 96 -6.06 14.93 -0.56
CA ARG A 96 -5.04 15.95 -0.84
C ARG A 96 -3.63 15.36 -1.01
N ASN A 97 -3.25 14.41 -0.16
CA ASN A 97 -1.94 13.77 -0.24
C ASN A 97 -1.79 12.93 -1.51
N CYS A 98 -2.83 12.19 -1.91
CA CYS A 98 -2.81 11.44 -3.16
C CYS A 98 -2.67 12.36 -4.38
N GLU A 99 -3.36 13.48 -4.39
CA GLU A 99 -3.23 14.49 -5.45
C GLU A 99 -1.82 15.08 -5.49
N GLU A 100 -1.29 15.52 -4.34
CA GLU A 100 0.05 16.11 -4.24
C GLU A 100 1.17 15.15 -4.66
N PHE A 101 1.09 13.89 -4.23
CA PHE A 101 2.14 12.89 -4.47
C PHE A 101 1.91 12.02 -5.70
N GLY A 102 0.85 12.23 -6.45
CA GLY A 102 0.55 11.49 -7.68
C GLY A 102 0.15 10.03 -7.45
N VAL A 103 -0.48 9.73 -6.33
CA VAL A 103 -0.99 8.39 -5.99
C VAL A 103 -2.43 8.25 -6.46
N THR A 104 -2.75 7.16 -7.15
CA THR A 104 -4.12 6.86 -7.56
C THR A 104 -4.99 6.56 -6.36
N LEU A 105 -6.07 7.31 -6.19
CA LEU A 105 -7.07 7.11 -5.15
C LEU A 105 -8.34 6.49 -5.73
N TYR A 106 -8.74 5.35 -5.21
CA TYR A 106 -10.06 4.78 -5.39
C TYR A 106 -10.91 5.19 -4.19
N ASP A 107 -11.69 6.24 -4.37
CA ASP A 107 -12.54 6.82 -3.32
C ASP A 107 -13.86 6.04 -3.18
N ARG A 108 -14.75 6.52 -2.26
CA ARG A 108 -16.05 5.94 -1.96
C ARG A 108 -17.02 6.00 -3.13
#